data_ef75b31cdb36f5742d15e4c44465dde7
#
_entry.id   ef75b31cdb36f5742d15e4c44465dde7
#
_cell.length_a   1.000
_cell.length_b   1.000
_cell.length_c   1.000
_cell.angle_alpha   90.00
_cell.angle_beta   90.00
_cell.angle_gamma   90.00
#
_symmetry.space_group_name_H-M   'P 1'
#
loop_
_entity.id
_entity.type
_entity.pdbx_description
1 polymer ?
#
loop_
_entity_poly.entity_id
_entity_poly.type
_entity_poly.pdbx_seq_one_letter_code
_entity_poly.pdbx_strand_id
1 'polypeptide(L)'
;MTAFAILTHQLGFMPPGRDAVFQDLTTRYAGRHALVGRNGSGKSLFGRILAGELMPTHGHVTRQSTLAYLPQRWPASAGSVAMQLGVHDKLDALQRIEAGSVDPADFQALDDDWEVRERLRRWLASAGLPDDIVRPWESLSGGERVRLRLTAMFEHSDHFLILDEPGNHLDRRSRHWLRESLHAHAGGYLLISHDRELLDAVDGIDELGPHGLRRYGGGYAVYATQRQTDRQAAERQLEQARREQKALDRRQQRDRERLAQRQQKADRERANANLPTILLDRRKQRSEDTGARLHTAQRWQQERQHERTSEARARVEPHRPQRFDLGELPPTHASLQLEGVVPPHGHAHPIDLHLAPGERLHLDGDNGSGKSSLLAAILARMSPRAGQIRRGERVLLIDQHYSLLHDEDSALDNLRALSPGHSPTRYREYLAGIGLREERADLPAGLLSGGERVKLALLALDSAIEPYDLLLLDEPDSHLDLDSRLLLEQALATYRGSLILVSHDAELIAQAGINRRLHLHKPLAHATRRG
;
A
#
# COMPACT_ATOMS: atom_id res chain seq x y z
N MET A 1 29.30 19.17 3.61
CA MET A 1 28.07 20.01 3.50
C MET A 1 27.24 19.40 2.41
N THR A 2 26.13 18.79 2.75
CA THR A 2 25.21 18.17 1.79
C THR A 2 24.54 19.28 0.97
N ALA A 3 25.03 19.48 -0.26
CA ALA A 3 24.61 20.54 -1.16
C ALA A 3 23.24 20.29 -1.83
N PHE A 4 22.57 19.18 -1.51
CA PHE A 4 21.42 18.74 -2.27
C PHE A 4 20.15 18.81 -1.44
N ALA A 5 19.30 19.73 -1.80
CA ALA A 5 18.00 19.84 -1.16
C ALA A 5 16.90 20.10 -2.20
N ILE A 6 15.85 19.36 -2.08
CA ILE A 6 14.55 19.72 -2.58
C ILE A 6 13.83 20.40 -1.42
N LEU A 7 13.31 21.60 -1.65
CA LEU A 7 12.51 22.34 -0.68
C LEU A 7 11.09 22.51 -1.22
N THR A 8 10.11 22.20 -0.39
CA THR A 8 8.71 22.53 -0.67
C THR A 8 8.24 23.60 0.28
N HIS A 9 7.43 24.52 -0.21
CA HIS A 9 6.82 25.57 0.61
C HIS A 9 5.33 25.62 0.34
N GLN A 10 4.54 25.30 1.38
CA GLN A 10 3.07 25.27 1.37
C GLN A 10 2.49 24.55 0.15
N LEU A 11 3.09 23.41 -0.20
CA LEU A 11 2.74 22.66 -1.40
C LEU A 11 1.37 22.04 -1.26
N GLY A 12 0.49 22.26 -2.25
CA GLY A 12 -0.82 21.67 -2.32
C GLY A 12 -1.15 21.18 -3.72
N PHE A 13 -1.93 20.11 -3.79
CA PHE A 13 -2.43 19.57 -5.05
C PHE A 13 -3.89 19.18 -4.96
N MET A 14 -4.68 19.71 -5.86
CA MET A 14 -6.11 19.47 -6.01
C MET A 14 -6.42 19.19 -7.49
N PRO A 15 -6.81 17.95 -7.84
CA PRO A 15 -7.24 17.63 -9.19
C PRO A 15 -8.51 18.42 -9.56
N PRO A 16 -8.73 18.77 -10.84
CA PRO A 16 -9.92 19.45 -11.28
C PRO A 16 -11.20 18.69 -10.87
N GLY A 17 -12.12 19.39 -10.18
CA GLY A 17 -13.42 18.83 -9.76
C GLY A 17 -13.37 17.77 -8.67
N ARG A 18 -12.26 17.68 -7.93
CA ARG A 18 -12.08 16.75 -6.79
C ARG A 18 -11.56 17.50 -5.57
N ASP A 19 -11.66 16.83 -4.41
CA ASP A 19 -11.07 17.34 -3.18
C ASP A 19 -9.54 17.36 -3.27
N ALA A 20 -8.92 18.20 -2.43
CA ALA A 20 -7.48 18.27 -2.34
C ALA A 20 -6.88 16.93 -1.87
N VAL A 21 -5.85 16.47 -2.59
CA VAL A 21 -5.13 15.25 -2.24
C VAL A 21 -4.22 15.51 -1.04
N PHE A 22 -3.54 16.65 -1.03
CA PHE A 22 -2.76 17.16 0.11
C PHE A 22 -2.68 18.69 0.05
N GLN A 23 -2.42 19.30 1.21
CA GLN A 23 -2.32 20.76 1.38
C GLN A 23 -1.18 21.11 2.34
N ASP A 24 -0.63 22.30 2.17
CA ASP A 24 0.34 22.94 3.07
C ASP A 24 1.58 22.11 3.41
N LEU A 25 2.06 21.29 2.46
CA LEU A 25 3.25 20.47 2.67
C LEU A 25 4.51 21.33 2.56
N THR A 26 5.15 21.57 3.70
CA THR A 26 6.45 22.24 3.79
C THR A 26 7.48 21.28 4.32
N THR A 27 8.45 20.89 3.48
CA THR A 27 9.49 19.93 3.84
C THR A 27 10.78 20.16 3.08
N ARG A 28 11.86 19.58 3.58
CA ARG A 28 13.19 19.62 2.97
C ARG A 28 13.74 18.20 2.86
N TYR A 29 14.22 17.85 1.68
CA TYR A 29 14.95 16.62 1.43
C TYR A 29 16.42 16.89 1.18
N ALA A 30 17.26 16.28 2.02
CA ALA A 30 18.70 16.24 1.89
C ALA A 30 19.19 14.91 2.46
N GLY A 31 19.98 14.14 1.72
CA GLY A 31 20.37 12.78 2.12
C GLY A 31 19.33 11.72 1.72
N ARG A 32 19.18 10.68 2.50
CA ARG A 32 18.41 9.47 2.18
C ARG A 32 17.08 9.47 2.92
N HIS A 33 16.01 9.70 2.20
CA HIS A 33 14.67 9.74 2.78
C HIS A 33 13.75 8.73 2.11
N ALA A 34 12.76 8.25 2.86
CA ALA A 34 11.64 7.51 2.29
C ALA A 34 10.32 8.25 2.52
N LEU A 35 9.38 8.03 1.60
CA LEU A 35 8.01 8.49 1.70
C LEU A 35 7.08 7.29 1.76
N VAL A 36 6.36 7.17 2.86
CA VAL A 36 5.36 6.14 3.09
C VAL A 36 3.98 6.76 3.26
N GLY A 37 2.94 5.95 3.28
CA GLY A 37 1.56 6.39 3.48
C GLY A 37 0.58 5.45 2.80
N ARG A 38 -0.70 5.59 3.08
CA ARG A 38 -1.75 4.72 2.53
C ARG A 38 -1.81 4.80 1.01
N ASN A 39 -2.32 3.73 0.37
CA ASN A 39 -2.61 3.77 -1.05
C ASN A 39 -3.66 4.86 -1.34
N GLY A 40 -3.40 5.66 -2.38
CA GLY A 40 -4.23 6.81 -2.72
C GLY A 40 -3.94 8.09 -1.94
N SER A 41 -2.98 8.13 -1.00
CA SER A 41 -2.62 9.35 -0.26
C SER A 41 -1.88 10.42 -1.10
N GLY A 42 -1.54 10.11 -2.36
CA GLY A 42 -0.89 11.06 -3.26
C GLY A 42 0.63 10.97 -3.30
N LYS A 43 1.27 9.91 -2.78
CA LYS A 43 2.74 9.73 -2.78
C LYS A 43 3.36 9.91 -4.16
N SER A 44 2.85 9.18 -5.16
CA SER A 44 3.33 9.29 -6.55
C SER A 44 3.09 10.67 -7.16
N LEU A 45 1.96 11.31 -6.84
CA LEU A 45 1.68 12.70 -7.26
C LEU A 45 2.70 13.66 -6.64
N PHE A 46 2.98 13.50 -5.35
CA PHE A 46 4.00 14.28 -4.67
C PHE A 46 5.38 14.08 -5.31
N GLY A 47 5.79 12.82 -5.57
CA GLY A 47 7.04 12.51 -6.28
C GLY A 47 7.14 13.17 -7.66
N ARG A 48 6.07 13.13 -8.46
CA ARG A 48 6.00 13.78 -9.77
C ARG A 48 6.10 15.31 -9.69
N ILE A 49 5.48 15.91 -8.67
CA ILE A 49 5.60 17.36 -8.45
C ILE A 49 7.02 17.72 -8.04
N LEU A 50 7.67 16.94 -7.16
CA LEU A 50 9.06 17.14 -6.78
C LEU A 50 9.99 17.00 -7.99
N ALA A 51 9.75 16.04 -8.87
CA ALA A 51 10.49 15.82 -10.11
C ALA A 51 10.29 16.94 -11.15
N GLY A 52 9.19 17.69 -11.07
CA GLY A 52 8.82 18.72 -12.03
C GLY A 52 7.97 18.24 -13.21
N GLU A 53 7.50 16.98 -13.16
CA GLU A 53 6.59 16.44 -14.19
C GLU A 53 5.15 16.93 -14.03
N LEU A 54 4.81 17.41 -12.84
CA LEU A 54 3.47 17.90 -12.52
C LEU A 54 3.58 19.23 -11.77
N MET A 55 2.76 20.21 -12.16
CA MET A 55 2.70 21.48 -11.44
C MET A 55 1.81 21.37 -10.21
N PRO A 56 2.21 21.92 -9.05
CA PRO A 56 1.35 22.02 -7.89
C PRO A 56 0.20 22.99 -8.12
N THR A 57 -0.93 22.81 -7.42
CA THR A 57 -2.05 23.77 -7.44
C THR A 57 -1.75 24.99 -6.57
N HIS A 58 -1.00 24.78 -5.47
CA HIS A 58 -0.58 25.82 -4.54
C HIS A 58 0.86 25.59 -4.10
N GLY A 59 1.53 26.66 -3.67
CA GLY A 59 2.92 26.59 -3.21
C GLY A 59 3.93 26.42 -4.34
N HIS A 60 5.16 26.12 -3.98
CA HIS A 60 6.24 25.94 -4.95
C HIS A 60 7.29 24.94 -4.47
N VAL A 61 8.09 24.43 -5.43
CA VAL A 61 9.21 23.52 -5.19
C VAL A 61 10.49 24.20 -5.67
N THR A 62 11.47 24.32 -4.78
CA THR A 62 12.82 24.77 -5.13
C THR A 62 13.72 23.55 -5.24
N ARG A 63 14.40 23.39 -6.37
CA ARG A 63 15.33 22.32 -6.67
C ARG A 63 16.73 22.91 -6.75
N GLN A 64 17.64 22.43 -5.88
CA GLN A 64 19.02 22.91 -5.82
C GLN A 64 20.01 21.93 -6.48
N SER A 65 19.54 20.79 -6.97
CA SER A 65 20.35 19.76 -7.62
C SER A 65 19.69 19.22 -8.87
N THR A 66 20.49 18.55 -9.67
CA THR A 66 20.00 17.73 -10.77
C THR A 66 19.22 16.55 -10.20
N LEU A 67 18.04 16.29 -10.77
CA LEU A 67 17.15 15.26 -10.32
C LEU A 67 17.00 14.17 -11.37
N ALA A 68 16.87 12.92 -10.92
CA ALA A 68 16.44 11.83 -11.77
C ALA A 68 15.21 11.16 -11.14
N TYR A 69 14.18 10.92 -11.93
CA TYR A 69 12.91 10.34 -11.47
C TYR A 69 12.63 9.00 -12.13
N LEU A 70 12.34 8.01 -11.30
CA LEU A 70 11.83 6.71 -11.71
C LEU A 70 10.33 6.64 -11.38
N PRO A 71 9.42 6.67 -12.37
CA PRO A 71 7.99 6.56 -12.12
C PRO A 71 7.58 5.10 -11.84
N GLN A 72 6.51 4.93 -11.06
CA GLN A 72 5.90 3.63 -10.78
C GLN A 72 5.37 2.94 -12.05
N ARG A 73 4.77 3.70 -12.94
CA ARG A 73 4.22 3.22 -14.22
C ARG A 73 4.84 3.98 -15.37
N TRP A 74 5.11 3.27 -16.43
CA TRP A 74 5.72 3.81 -17.63
C TRP A 74 4.67 3.86 -18.73
N PRO A 75 4.59 4.96 -19.45
CA PRO A 75 3.78 4.93 -20.66
C PRO A 75 4.28 3.78 -21.56
N ALA A 76 3.34 3.11 -22.20
CA ALA A 76 3.68 2.13 -23.23
C ALA A 76 4.39 2.89 -24.35
N SER A 77 5.72 2.87 -24.33
CA SER A 77 6.53 3.57 -25.32
C SER A 77 7.23 2.52 -26.19
N ALA A 78 6.86 2.51 -27.46
CA ALA A 78 7.56 1.77 -28.48
C ALA A 78 8.98 2.35 -28.68
N GLY A 79 9.92 1.51 -29.06
CA GLY A 79 11.27 1.93 -29.40
C GLY A 79 12.36 1.03 -28.86
N SER A 80 13.60 1.39 -29.15
CA SER A 80 14.77 0.66 -28.69
C SER A 80 15.12 0.97 -27.24
N VAL A 81 15.92 0.11 -26.64
CA VAL A 81 16.54 0.34 -25.33
C VAL A 81 17.27 1.69 -25.29
N ALA A 82 18.00 2.03 -26.35
CA ALA A 82 18.73 3.29 -26.46
C ALA A 82 17.81 4.52 -26.41
N MET A 83 16.62 4.46 -27.07
CA MET A 83 15.63 5.54 -27.02
C MET A 83 15.10 5.74 -25.59
N GLN A 84 14.79 4.65 -24.92
CA GLN A 84 14.22 4.70 -23.56
C GLN A 84 15.21 5.16 -22.49
N LEU A 85 16.49 5.01 -22.76
CA LEU A 85 17.58 5.51 -21.90
C LEU A 85 18.06 6.90 -22.30
N GLY A 86 17.48 7.51 -23.36
CA GLY A 86 17.83 8.86 -23.80
C GLY A 86 19.21 8.98 -24.47
N VAL A 87 19.75 7.87 -24.97
CA VAL A 87 21.10 7.84 -25.62
C VAL A 87 21.05 7.55 -27.12
N HIS A 88 19.85 7.42 -27.71
CA HIS A 88 19.66 7.09 -29.12
C HIS A 88 20.31 8.12 -30.05
N ASP A 89 20.00 9.39 -29.86
CA ASP A 89 20.51 10.47 -30.72
C ASP A 89 22.04 10.57 -30.68
N LYS A 90 22.64 10.34 -29.51
CA LYS A 90 24.09 10.28 -29.32
C LYS A 90 24.71 9.08 -30.04
N LEU A 91 24.06 7.91 -29.98
CA LEU A 91 24.53 6.70 -30.68
C LEU A 91 24.44 6.86 -32.20
N ASP A 92 23.38 7.45 -32.71
CA ASP A 92 23.19 7.70 -34.13
C ASP A 92 24.21 8.74 -34.62
N ALA A 93 24.45 9.81 -33.84
CA ALA A 93 25.48 10.79 -34.14
C ALA A 93 26.88 10.15 -34.17
N LEU A 94 27.21 9.34 -33.16
CA LEU A 94 28.48 8.59 -33.11
C LEU A 94 28.65 7.70 -34.35
N GLN A 95 27.60 6.97 -34.72
CA GLN A 95 27.64 6.10 -35.91
C GLN A 95 27.86 6.90 -37.20
N ARG A 96 27.23 8.08 -37.36
CA ARG A 96 27.44 8.94 -38.53
C ARG A 96 28.85 9.51 -38.58
N ILE A 97 29.39 9.93 -37.42
CA ILE A 97 30.79 10.43 -37.32
C ILE A 97 31.79 9.31 -37.67
N GLU A 98 31.59 8.09 -37.14
CA GLU A 98 32.40 6.93 -37.46
C GLU A 98 32.33 6.55 -38.97
N ALA A 99 31.19 6.83 -39.62
CA ALA A 99 31.00 6.68 -41.05
C ALA A 99 31.59 7.82 -41.91
N GLY A 100 32.21 8.82 -41.25
CA GLY A 100 32.92 9.94 -41.91
C GLY A 100 32.12 11.25 -41.97
N SER A 101 31.04 11.40 -41.23
CA SER A 101 30.33 12.68 -41.13
C SER A 101 31.23 13.73 -40.48
N VAL A 102 31.24 14.92 -41.06
CA VAL A 102 31.89 16.14 -40.54
C VAL A 102 30.87 17.22 -40.21
N ASP A 103 29.58 16.87 -40.19
CA ASP A 103 28.51 17.79 -39.88
C ASP A 103 28.62 18.27 -38.40
N PRO A 104 28.71 19.59 -38.14
CA PRO A 104 28.72 20.12 -36.79
C PRO A 104 27.51 19.67 -35.95
N ALA A 105 26.35 19.40 -36.54
CA ALA A 105 25.19 18.94 -35.85
C ALA A 105 25.39 17.55 -35.21
N ASP A 106 26.17 16.66 -35.83
CA ASP A 106 26.47 15.35 -35.26
C ASP A 106 27.37 15.46 -34.05
N PHE A 107 28.39 16.33 -34.10
CA PHE A 107 29.26 16.58 -32.96
C PHE A 107 28.52 17.26 -31.81
N GLN A 108 27.60 18.16 -32.12
CA GLN A 108 26.73 18.78 -31.11
C GLN A 108 25.77 17.75 -30.47
N ALA A 109 25.19 16.86 -31.27
CA ALA A 109 24.30 15.80 -30.77
C ALA A 109 25.05 14.77 -29.91
N LEU A 110 26.31 14.46 -30.26
CA LEU A 110 27.16 13.58 -29.46
C LEU A 110 27.54 14.21 -28.12
N ASP A 111 27.65 15.54 -28.06
CA ASP A 111 27.92 16.29 -26.81
C ASP A 111 29.16 15.74 -26.07
N ASP A 112 30.25 15.53 -26.81
CA ASP A 112 31.55 14.99 -26.34
C ASP A 112 31.47 13.59 -25.67
N ASP A 113 30.35 12.88 -25.84
CA ASP A 113 30.07 11.58 -25.22
C ASP A 113 30.51 10.40 -26.09
N TRP A 114 31.81 10.33 -26.37
CA TRP A 114 32.42 9.30 -27.26
C TRP A 114 32.25 7.87 -26.73
N GLU A 115 32.03 7.69 -25.42
CA GLU A 115 31.89 6.39 -24.77
C GLU A 115 30.43 5.93 -24.65
N VAL A 116 29.47 6.61 -25.26
CA VAL A 116 28.03 6.31 -25.12
C VAL A 116 27.69 4.86 -25.45
N ARG A 117 28.37 4.26 -26.46
CA ARG A 117 28.14 2.86 -26.87
C ARG A 117 28.63 1.88 -25.80
N GLU A 118 29.85 2.08 -25.30
CA GLU A 118 30.47 1.26 -24.24
C GLU A 118 29.72 1.41 -22.93
N ARG A 119 29.25 2.60 -22.63
CA ARG A 119 28.42 2.87 -21.45
C ARG A 119 27.10 2.11 -21.52
N LEU A 120 26.40 2.15 -22.64
CA LEU A 120 25.16 1.37 -22.82
C LEU A 120 25.40 -0.14 -22.68
N ARG A 121 26.50 -0.65 -23.24
CA ARG A 121 26.92 -2.05 -23.06
C ARG A 121 27.14 -2.41 -21.59
N ARG A 122 27.83 -1.54 -20.86
CA ARG A 122 28.04 -1.72 -19.40
C ARG A 122 26.70 -1.75 -18.66
N TRP A 123 25.74 -0.89 -18.99
CA TRP A 123 24.42 -0.90 -18.39
C TRP A 123 23.67 -2.21 -18.68
N LEU A 124 23.69 -2.67 -19.92
CA LEU A 124 23.09 -3.96 -20.29
C LEU A 124 23.72 -5.13 -19.52
N ALA A 125 25.05 -5.18 -19.48
CA ALA A 125 25.78 -6.22 -18.75
C ALA A 125 25.46 -6.19 -17.24
N SER A 126 25.46 -5.00 -16.61
CA SER A 126 25.12 -4.82 -15.20
C SER A 126 23.66 -5.19 -14.90
N ALA A 127 22.76 -4.99 -15.84
CA ALA A 127 21.38 -5.44 -15.76
C ALA A 127 21.22 -6.96 -16.03
N GLY A 128 22.30 -7.66 -16.42
CA GLY A 128 22.27 -9.09 -16.78
C GLY A 128 21.61 -9.36 -18.13
N LEU A 129 21.64 -8.38 -19.03
CA LEU A 129 21.04 -8.45 -20.36
C LEU A 129 22.11 -8.74 -21.44
N PRO A 130 21.72 -9.38 -22.56
CA PRO A 130 22.60 -9.55 -23.71
C PRO A 130 23.06 -8.21 -24.28
N ASP A 131 24.25 -8.20 -24.92
CA ASP A 131 24.79 -7.04 -25.62
C ASP A 131 24.05 -6.80 -26.95
N ASP A 132 22.80 -6.34 -26.85
CA ASP A 132 21.92 -6.00 -27.97
C ASP A 132 21.35 -4.58 -27.75
N ILE A 133 22.10 -3.58 -28.23
CA ILE A 133 21.74 -2.17 -28.09
C ILE A 133 20.51 -1.74 -28.90
N VAL A 134 20.14 -2.52 -29.92
CA VAL A 134 18.99 -2.24 -30.80
C VAL A 134 17.72 -2.94 -30.31
N ARG A 135 17.85 -3.76 -29.28
CA ARG A 135 16.76 -4.57 -28.72
C ARG A 135 15.51 -3.72 -28.46
N PRO A 136 14.31 -4.19 -28.88
CA PRO A 136 13.07 -3.51 -28.56
C PRO A 136 12.83 -3.47 -27.04
N TRP A 137 12.46 -2.30 -26.51
CA TRP A 137 12.14 -2.13 -25.09
C TRP A 137 11.03 -3.07 -24.60
N GLU A 138 10.05 -3.32 -25.47
CA GLU A 138 8.91 -4.19 -25.18
C GLU A 138 9.30 -5.67 -24.97
N SER A 139 10.45 -6.08 -25.49
CA SER A 139 10.96 -7.45 -25.32
C SER A 139 11.54 -7.71 -23.92
N LEU A 140 11.74 -6.65 -23.11
CA LEU A 140 12.21 -6.75 -21.75
C LEU A 140 11.06 -7.02 -20.79
N SER A 141 11.28 -7.89 -19.81
CA SER A 141 10.37 -8.03 -18.68
C SER A 141 10.30 -6.75 -17.83
N GLY A 142 9.25 -6.58 -17.02
CA GLY A 142 9.11 -5.43 -16.13
C GLY A 142 10.33 -5.23 -15.20
N GLY A 143 10.82 -6.32 -14.61
CA GLY A 143 12.01 -6.28 -13.75
C GLY A 143 13.30 -5.91 -14.48
N GLU A 144 13.50 -6.41 -15.71
CA GLU A 144 14.65 -6.05 -16.55
C GLU A 144 14.64 -4.57 -16.92
N ARG A 145 13.47 -4.02 -17.25
CA ARG A 145 13.29 -2.58 -17.54
C ARG A 145 13.66 -1.72 -16.35
N VAL A 146 13.11 -2.03 -15.17
CA VAL A 146 13.40 -1.30 -13.93
C VAL A 146 14.89 -1.37 -13.61
N ARG A 147 15.47 -2.57 -13.65
CA ARG A 147 16.89 -2.77 -13.34
C ARG A 147 17.80 -1.98 -14.28
N LEU A 148 17.53 -2.00 -15.58
CA LEU A 148 18.35 -1.29 -16.58
C LEU A 148 18.29 0.22 -16.38
N ARG A 149 17.11 0.79 -16.11
CA ARG A 149 16.98 2.23 -15.82
C ARG A 149 17.65 2.62 -14.51
N LEU A 150 17.48 1.84 -13.45
CA LEU A 150 18.15 2.09 -12.20
C LEU A 150 19.66 2.07 -12.37
N THR A 151 20.21 1.13 -13.17
CA THR A 151 21.63 1.06 -13.49
C THR A 151 22.11 2.36 -14.14
N ALA A 152 21.37 2.88 -15.11
CA ALA A 152 21.69 4.16 -15.76
C ALA A 152 21.58 5.36 -14.79
N MET A 153 20.58 5.35 -13.90
CA MET A 153 20.40 6.44 -12.91
C MET A 153 21.51 6.45 -11.86
N PHE A 154 21.97 5.29 -11.39
CA PHE A 154 23.03 5.19 -10.38
C PHE A 154 24.44 5.57 -10.90
N GLU A 155 24.64 5.65 -12.22
CA GLU A 155 25.91 6.13 -12.77
C GLU A 155 26.16 7.60 -12.43
N HIS A 156 25.11 8.39 -12.27
CA HIS A 156 25.17 9.80 -11.88
C HIS A 156 25.10 9.92 -10.34
N SER A 157 26.24 9.71 -9.70
CA SER A 157 26.33 9.67 -8.23
C SER A 157 26.02 10.99 -7.53
N ASP A 158 25.99 12.11 -8.25
CA ASP A 158 25.68 13.47 -7.79
C ASP A 158 24.21 13.86 -7.95
N HIS A 159 23.41 13.09 -8.71
CA HIS A 159 22.00 13.36 -8.86
C HIS A 159 21.24 12.98 -7.60
N PHE A 160 20.22 13.78 -7.25
CA PHE A 160 19.23 13.37 -6.27
C PHE A 160 18.16 12.50 -6.95
N LEU A 161 17.95 11.29 -6.44
CA LEU A 161 17.03 10.34 -7.05
C LEU A 161 15.65 10.42 -6.39
N ILE A 162 14.59 10.42 -7.20
CA ILE A 162 13.23 10.20 -6.74
C ILE A 162 12.78 8.87 -7.34
N LEU A 163 12.54 7.87 -6.49
CA LEU A 163 12.28 6.50 -6.91
C LEU A 163 10.88 6.07 -6.41
N ASP A 164 9.95 5.89 -7.35
CA ASP A 164 8.56 5.51 -7.04
C ASP A 164 8.35 4.00 -7.22
N GLU A 165 8.27 3.28 -6.09
CA GLU A 165 8.12 1.82 -5.98
C GLU A 165 9.15 1.04 -6.83
N PRO A 166 10.47 1.31 -6.68
CA PRO A 166 11.50 0.70 -7.51
C PRO A 166 11.69 -0.81 -7.27
N GLY A 167 11.20 -1.32 -6.13
CA GLY A 167 11.24 -2.74 -5.77
C GLY A 167 10.19 -3.61 -6.44
N ASN A 168 9.15 -2.99 -7.05
CA ASN A 168 8.09 -3.73 -7.71
C ASN A 168 8.63 -4.50 -8.92
N HIS A 169 8.16 -5.74 -9.09
CA HIS A 169 8.59 -6.67 -10.14
C HIS A 169 10.06 -7.13 -10.07
N LEU A 170 10.82 -6.74 -9.05
CA LEU A 170 12.17 -7.24 -8.82
C LEU A 170 12.13 -8.55 -8.02
N ASP A 171 12.89 -9.54 -8.49
CA ASP A 171 13.15 -10.75 -7.74
C ASP A 171 14.10 -10.46 -6.54
N ARG A 172 14.27 -11.44 -5.67
CA ARG A 172 15.09 -11.31 -4.45
C ARG A 172 16.53 -10.85 -4.72
N ARG A 173 17.15 -11.36 -5.80
CA ARG A 173 18.51 -10.99 -6.19
C ARG A 173 18.60 -9.52 -6.64
N SER A 174 17.64 -9.10 -7.44
CA SER A 174 17.57 -7.72 -7.93
C SER A 174 17.20 -6.72 -6.83
N ARG A 175 16.38 -7.10 -5.84
CA ARG A 175 16.11 -6.28 -4.65
C ARG A 175 17.36 -6.10 -3.79
N HIS A 176 18.13 -7.17 -3.58
CA HIS A 176 19.40 -7.07 -2.86
C HIS A 176 20.38 -6.12 -3.56
N TRP A 177 20.54 -6.28 -4.88
CA TRP A 177 21.35 -5.35 -5.69
C TRP A 177 20.85 -3.89 -5.57
N LEU A 178 19.53 -3.65 -5.62
CA LEU A 178 18.96 -2.31 -5.45
C LEU A 178 19.31 -1.72 -4.08
N ARG A 179 19.19 -2.50 -3.02
CA ARG A 179 19.55 -2.06 -1.66
C ARG A 179 21.03 -1.67 -1.56
N GLU A 180 21.93 -2.49 -2.11
CA GLU A 180 23.37 -2.18 -2.14
C GLU A 180 23.66 -0.91 -2.96
N SER A 181 23.00 -0.76 -4.11
CA SER A 181 23.15 0.42 -4.98
C SER A 181 22.67 1.69 -4.29
N LEU A 182 21.52 1.64 -3.59
CA LEU A 182 21.00 2.75 -2.79
C LEU A 182 21.96 3.12 -1.64
N HIS A 183 22.56 2.11 -1.01
CA HIS A 183 23.52 2.34 0.07
C HIS A 183 24.81 3.01 -0.44
N ALA A 184 25.26 2.66 -1.62
CA ALA A 184 26.45 3.22 -2.25
C ALA A 184 26.23 4.61 -2.87
N HIS A 185 24.99 4.99 -3.17
CA HIS A 185 24.68 6.25 -3.84
C HIS A 185 24.92 7.46 -2.93
N ALA A 186 25.73 8.42 -3.40
CA ALA A 186 26.16 9.58 -2.61
C ALA A 186 25.23 10.80 -2.74
N GLY A 187 24.48 10.92 -3.84
CA GLY A 187 23.68 12.10 -4.18
C GLY A 187 22.41 12.30 -3.34
N GLY A 188 22.05 11.33 -2.52
CA GLY A 188 20.81 11.34 -1.77
C GLY A 188 19.60 10.89 -2.61
N TYR A 189 18.52 10.55 -1.94
CA TYR A 189 17.29 10.10 -2.62
C TYR A 189 16.04 10.25 -1.79
N LEU A 190 14.90 10.30 -2.48
CA LEU A 190 13.56 10.08 -1.91
C LEU A 190 13.00 8.77 -2.47
N LEU A 191 12.85 7.79 -1.61
CA LEU A 191 12.34 6.47 -1.92
C LEU A 191 10.85 6.41 -1.55
N ILE A 192 9.96 6.31 -2.52
CA ILE A 192 8.55 5.99 -2.29
C ILE A 192 8.45 4.47 -2.35
N SER A 193 8.24 3.82 -1.20
CA SER A 193 8.19 2.36 -1.15
C SER A 193 7.47 1.84 0.08
N HIS A 194 6.97 0.61 -0.02
CA HIS A 194 6.41 -0.18 1.06
C HIS A 194 7.27 -1.41 1.40
N ASP A 195 8.45 -1.50 0.81
CA ASP A 195 9.41 -2.57 1.06
C ASP A 195 10.25 -2.25 2.31
N ARG A 196 10.07 -3.06 3.36
CA ARG A 196 10.72 -2.86 4.67
C ARG A 196 12.24 -2.91 4.60
N GLU A 197 12.78 -3.82 3.76
CA GLU A 197 14.23 -3.95 3.60
C GLU A 197 14.85 -2.70 2.95
N LEU A 198 14.13 -2.08 2.01
CA LEU A 198 14.55 -0.82 1.40
C LEU A 198 14.37 0.37 2.36
N LEU A 199 13.31 0.34 3.18
CA LEU A 199 13.05 1.39 4.18
C LEU A 199 14.06 1.36 5.35
N ASP A 200 14.79 0.28 5.56
CA ASP A 200 15.87 0.24 6.56
C ASP A 200 17.16 0.94 6.10
N ALA A 201 17.27 1.23 4.79
CA ALA A 201 18.45 1.88 4.21
C ALA A 201 18.40 3.43 4.24
N VAL A 202 17.35 4.03 4.84
CA VAL A 202 17.16 5.50 4.85
C VAL A 202 17.48 6.13 6.20
N ASP A 203 17.79 7.43 6.18
CA ASP A 203 18.08 8.23 7.37
C ASP A 203 16.81 8.75 8.05
N GLY A 204 15.69 8.80 7.30
CA GLY A 204 14.40 9.22 7.81
C GLY A 204 13.24 8.83 6.89
N ILE A 205 12.07 8.62 7.51
CA ILE A 205 10.84 8.24 6.84
C ILE A 205 9.80 9.34 7.04
N ASP A 206 9.26 9.84 5.96
CA ASP A 206 8.13 10.76 5.95
C ASP A 206 6.84 10.00 5.67
N GLU A 207 5.85 10.12 6.53
CA GLU A 207 4.52 9.53 6.34
C GLU A 207 3.55 10.60 5.81
N LEU A 208 3.00 10.37 4.61
CA LEU A 208 1.97 11.22 4.03
C LEU A 208 0.60 10.72 4.44
N GLY A 209 -0.04 11.48 5.33
CA GLY A 209 -1.37 11.20 5.86
C GLY A 209 -2.37 12.33 5.60
N PRO A 210 -3.62 12.19 6.09
CA PRO A 210 -4.68 13.19 5.93
C PRO A 210 -4.34 14.56 6.54
N HIS A 211 -3.40 14.59 7.49
CA HIS A 211 -2.99 15.81 8.22
C HIS A 211 -1.65 16.36 7.71
N GLY A 212 -1.20 15.94 6.54
CA GLY A 212 0.06 16.36 5.96
C GLY A 212 1.18 15.36 6.12
N LEU A 213 2.42 15.84 6.11
CA LEU A 213 3.65 15.05 6.24
C LEU A 213 4.10 14.98 7.70
N ARG A 214 4.34 13.75 8.16
CA ARG A 214 4.95 13.51 9.46
C ARG A 214 6.29 12.83 9.30
N ARG A 215 7.34 13.44 9.84
CA ARG A 215 8.71 12.91 9.76
C ARG A 215 9.07 12.06 10.96
N TYR A 216 9.70 10.92 10.69
CA TYR A 216 10.28 10.00 11.65
C TYR A 216 11.77 9.84 11.34
N GLY A 217 12.62 9.82 12.35
CA GLY A 217 14.05 9.57 12.18
C GLY A 217 14.35 8.07 12.10
N GLY A 218 15.40 7.72 11.33
CA GLY A 218 15.87 6.32 11.19
C GLY A 218 15.09 5.47 10.19
N GLY A 219 15.46 4.19 10.10
CA GLY A 219 14.86 3.22 9.20
C GLY A 219 13.51 2.66 9.68
N TYR A 220 13.03 1.61 8.99
CA TYR A 220 11.70 1.05 9.21
C TYR A 220 11.42 0.61 10.65
N ALA A 221 12.39 -0.04 11.32
CA ALA A 221 12.19 -0.52 12.68
C ALA A 221 11.88 0.61 13.68
N VAL A 222 12.58 1.75 13.55
CA VAL A 222 12.36 2.95 14.39
C VAL A 222 11.01 3.57 14.05
N TYR A 223 10.72 3.74 12.76
CA TYR A 223 9.43 4.24 12.27
C TYR A 223 8.26 3.42 12.84
N ALA A 224 8.30 2.09 12.69
CA ALA A 224 7.23 1.20 13.13
C ALA A 224 6.97 1.33 14.65
N THR A 225 8.04 1.40 15.45
CA THR A 225 7.95 1.56 16.90
C THR A 225 7.36 2.92 17.29
N GLN A 226 7.84 4.00 16.69
CA GLN A 226 7.34 5.34 16.96
C GLN A 226 5.89 5.50 16.52
N ARG A 227 5.56 5.04 15.32
CA ARG A 227 4.18 5.06 14.80
C ARG A 227 3.21 4.31 15.69
N GLN A 228 3.61 3.12 16.18
CA GLN A 228 2.78 2.34 17.11
C GLN A 228 2.57 3.08 18.43
N THR A 229 3.60 3.70 18.99
CA THR A 229 3.52 4.50 20.22
C THR A 229 2.56 5.68 20.05
N ASP A 230 2.70 6.42 18.94
CA ASP A 230 1.85 7.56 18.61
C ASP A 230 0.40 7.16 18.43
N ARG A 231 0.16 6.05 17.75
CA ARG A 231 -1.17 5.50 17.56
C ARG A 231 -1.83 5.12 18.89
N GLN A 232 -1.10 4.41 19.75
CA GLN A 232 -1.59 4.07 21.09
C GLN A 232 -1.89 5.31 21.93
N ALA A 233 -1.06 6.36 21.83
CA ALA A 233 -1.29 7.62 22.50
C ALA A 233 -2.57 8.30 21.98
N ALA A 234 -2.79 8.36 20.68
CA ALA A 234 -3.99 8.92 20.07
C ALA A 234 -5.26 8.13 20.44
N GLU A 235 -5.20 6.80 20.45
CA GLU A 235 -6.31 5.93 20.87
C GLU A 235 -6.67 6.16 22.35
N ARG A 236 -5.68 6.27 23.23
CA ARG A 236 -5.90 6.60 24.66
C ARG A 236 -6.55 7.97 24.83
N GLN A 237 -6.07 8.99 24.08
CA GLN A 237 -6.66 10.33 24.12
C GLN A 237 -8.13 10.32 23.68
N LEU A 238 -8.45 9.60 22.61
CA LEU A 238 -9.84 9.45 22.13
C LEU A 238 -10.71 8.73 23.17
N GLU A 239 -10.22 7.66 23.77
CA GLU A 239 -10.97 6.93 24.80
C GLU A 239 -11.22 7.82 26.02
N GLN A 240 -10.22 8.58 26.45
CA GLN A 240 -10.37 9.54 27.55
C GLN A 240 -11.41 10.61 27.19
N ALA A 241 -11.32 11.26 26.03
CA ALA A 241 -12.28 12.27 25.58
C ALA A 241 -13.72 11.72 25.54
N ARG A 242 -13.89 10.48 25.08
CA ARG A 242 -15.20 9.79 25.08
C ARG A 242 -15.73 9.51 26.49
N ARG A 243 -14.85 9.12 27.42
CA ARG A 243 -15.24 8.90 28.84
C ARG A 243 -15.67 10.21 29.49
N GLU A 244 -14.94 11.30 29.26
CA GLU A 244 -15.25 12.64 29.73
C GLU A 244 -16.59 13.14 29.18
N GLN A 245 -16.83 12.94 27.85
CA GLN A 245 -18.10 13.30 27.24
C GLN A 245 -19.27 12.54 27.86
N LYS A 246 -19.17 11.22 28.03
CA LYS A 246 -20.20 10.42 28.68
C LYS A 246 -20.45 10.83 30.14
N ALA A 247 -19.40 11.21 30.83
CA ALA A 247 -19.53 11.69 32.21
C ALA A 247 -20.26 13.05 32.29
N LEU A 248 -19.94 13.96 31.34
CA LEU A 248 -20.61 15.26 31.20
C LEU A 248 -22.10 15.09 30.87
N ASP A 249 -22.42 14.25 29.89
CA ASP A 249 -23.82 13.96 29.51
C ASP A 249 -24.63 13.41 30.70
N ARG A 250 -24.06 12.44 31.44
CA ARG A 250 -24.68 11.89 32.67
C ARG A 250 -24.88 12.93 33.77
N ARG A 251 -23.93 13.86 33.94
CA ARG A 251 -24.05 14.94 34.91
C ARG A 251 -25.17 15.91 34.53
N GLN A 252 -25.20 16.32 33.28
CA GLN A 252 -26.23 17.23 32.77
C GLN A 252 -27.64 16.59 32.85
N GLN A 253 -27.76 15.30 32.55
CA GLN A 253 -29.02 14.59 32.67
C GLN A 253 -29.50 14.62 34.13
N ARG A 254 -28.64 14.32 35.11
CA ARG A 254 -28.99 14.40 36.53
C ARG A 254 -29.36 15.82 36.96
N ASP A 255 -28.65 16.83 36.46
CA ASP A 255 -28.94 18.23 36.80
C ASP A 255 -30.29 18.67 36.22
N ARG A 256 -30.64 18.24 34.98
CA ARG A 256 -31.96 18.46 34.38
C ARG A 256 -33.08 17.80 35.20
N GLU A 257 -32.90 16.55 35.60
CA GLU A 257 -33.87 15.84 36.45
C GLU A 257 -34.08 16.52 37.81
N ARG A 258 -32.97 16.97 38.47
CA ARG A 258 -33.03 17.74 39.73
C ARG A 258 -33.75 19.07 39.54
N LEU A 259 -33.49 19.80 38.45
CA LEU A 259 -34.15 21.06 38.16
C LEU A 259 -35.64 20.84 37.91
N ALA A 260 -36.02 19.83 37.12
CA ALA A 260 -37.43 19.47 36.89
C ALA A 260 -38.16 19.13 38.19
N GLN A 261 -37.54 18.33 39.08
CA GLN A 261 -38.10 18.01 40.39
C GLN A 261 -38.28 19.26 41.30
N ARG A 262 -37.29 20.17 41.31
CA ARG A 262 -37.37 21.44 42.05
C ARG A 262 -38.46 22.35 41.50
N GLN A 263 -38.62 22.43 40.18
CA GLN A 263 -39.69 23.19 39.54
C GLN A 263 -41.07 22.63 39.91
N GLN A 264 -41.26 21.32 39.80
CA GLN A 264 -42.53 20.67 40.20
C GLN A 264 -42.86 20.91 41.67
N LYS A 265 -41.87 20.87 42.58
CA LYS A 265 -42.05 21.16 43.99
C LYS A 265 -42.42 22.63 44.22
N ALA A 266 -41.71 23.55 43.57
CA ALA A 266 -42.01 24.99 43.65
C ALA A 266 -43.39 25.33 43.10
N ASP A 267 -43.83 24.70 42.03
CA ASP A 267 -45.17 24.90 41.42
C ASP A 267 -46.26 24.37 42.37
N ARG A 268 -46.05 23.25 43.06
CA ARG A 268 -46.97 22.72 44.08
C ARG A 268 -47.04 23.62 45.30
N GLU A 269 -45.92 24.14 45.79
CA GLU A 269 -45.85 25.09 46.90
C GLU A 269 -46.51 26.44 46.55
N ARG A 270 -46.38 26.92 45.30
CA ARG A 270 -47.07 28.12 44.79
C ARG A 270 -48.57 27.97 44.72
N ALA A 271 -49.06 26.79 44.30
CA ALA A 271 -50.50 26.53 44.28
C ALA A 271 -51.13 26.59 45.67
N ASN A 272 -50.35 26.38 46.71
CA ASN A 272 -50.81 26.39 48.12
C ASN A 272 -50.43 27.66 48.92
N ALA A 273 -49.76 28.64 48.30
CA ALA A 273 -49.22 29.82 49.02
C ALA A 273 -50.12 31.04 48.81
N ASN A 274 -50.56 31.66 49.95
CA ASN A 274 -51.30 32.95 50.04
C ASN A 274 -50.33 34.16 50.00
N LEU A 275 -49.45 34.27 48.98
CA LEU A 275 -48.47 35.38 48.84
C LEU A 275 -48.88 36.36 47.73
N PRO A 276 -48.54 37.67 47.87
CA PRO A 276 -48.83 38.66 46.82
C PRO A 276 -48.10 38.31 45.50
N THR A 277 -48.81 38.38 44.39
CA THR A 277 -48.39 37.99 43.01
C THR A 277 -47.06 38.65 42.59
N ILE A 278 -46.81 39.91 42.97
CA ILE A 278 -45.61 40.70 42.63
C ILE A 278 -44.31 40.06 43.20
N LEU A 279 -44.36 39.49 44.40
CA LEU A 279 -43.20 38.85 45.01
C LEU A 279 -42.89 37.47 44.37
N LEU A 280 -43.93 36.80 43.89
CA LEU A 280 -43.82 35.54 43.15
C LEU A 280 -43.20 35.74 41.76
N ASP A 281 -43.58 36.82 41.07
CA ASP A 281 -43.05 37.14 39.72
C ASP A 281 -41.56 37.56 39.77
N ARG A 282 -41.13 38.34 40.78
CA ARG A 282 -39.72 38.66 40.95
C ARG A 282 -38.85 37.44 41.25
N ARG A 283 -39.35 36.47 42.03
CA ARG A 283 -38.63 35.21 42.29
C ARG A 283 -38.55 34.31 41.04
N LYS A 284 -39.62 34.28 40.22
CA LYS A 284 -39.65 33.58 38.96
C LYS A 284 -38.62 34.16 37.99
N GLN A 285 -38.59 35.47 37.80
CA GLN A 285 -37.68 36.17 36.90
C GLN A 285 -36.19 35.95 37.28
N ARG A 286 -35.84 35.99 38.58
CA ARG A 286 -34.49 35.66 39.06
C ARG A 286 -34.11 34.19 38.81
N SER A 287 -35.06 33.27 38.92
CA SER A 287 -34.85 31.85 38.67
C SER A 287 -34.66 31.59 37.19
N GLU A 288 -35.40 32.28 36.32
CA GLU A 288 -35.29 32.19 34.86
C GLU A 288 -33.94 32.76 34.37
N ASP A 289 -33.49 33.92 34.89
CA ASP A 289 -32.18 34.51 34.55
C ASP A 289 -31.02 33.62 34.98
N THR A 290 -31.12 32.99 36.15
CA THR A 290 -30.11 32.05 36.64
C THR A 290 -30.10 30.77 35.79
N GLY A 291 -31.29 30.27 35.41
CA GLY A 291 -31.45 29.12 34.52
C GLY A 291 -30.85 29.36 33.15
N ALA A 292 -31.13 30.53 32.54
CA ALA A 292 -30.58 30.91 31.24
C ALA A 292 -29.05 30.96 31.25
N ARG A 293 -28.42 31.53 32.30
CA ARG A 293 -26.95 31.56 32.45
C ARG A 293 -26.36 30.17 32.57
N LEU A 294 -26.98 29.29 33.37
CA LEU A 294 -26.57 27.89 33.51
C LEU A 294 -26.70 27.11 32.20
N HIS A 295 -27.78 27.30 31.46
CA HIS A 295 -27.97 26.70 30.14
C HIS A 295 -26.91 27.13 29.12
N THR A 296 -26.59 28.43 29.12
CA THR A 296 -25.53 28.95 28.24
C THR A 296 -24.17 28.34 28.62
N ALA A 297 -23.81 28.29 29.88
CA ALA A 297 -22.55 27.70 30.35
C ALA A 297 -22.46 26.20 30.02
N GLN A 298 -23.56 25.45 30.21
CA GLN A 298 -23.63 24.04 29.86
C GLN A 298 -23.45 23.79 28.33
N ARG A 299 -24.05 24.67 27.52
CA ARG A 299 -23.93 24.61 26.05
C ARG A 299 -22.49 24.83 25.59
N TRP A 300 -21.82 25.85 26.12
CA TRP A 300 -20.40 26.10 25.88
C TRP A 300 -19.50 24.94 26.30
N GLN A 301 -19.81 24.30 27.42
CA GLN A 301 -19.05 23.14 27.89
C GLN A 301 -19.26 21.92 26.99
N GLN A 302 -20.47 21.69 26.47
CA GLN A 302 -20.76 20.64 25.50
C GLN A 302 -20.02 20.88 24.18
N GLU A 303 -20.10 22.09 23.65
CA GLU A 303 -19.45 22.46 22.39
C GLU A 303 -17.93 22.20 22.49
N ARG A 304 -17.28 22.68 23.54
CA ARG A 304 -15.85 22.42 23.78
C ARG A 304 -15.51 20.93 23.89
N GLN A 305 -16.35 20.15 24.54
CA GLN A 305 -16.11 18.71 24.71
C GLN A 305 -16.35 17.98 23.37
N HIS A 306 -17.33 18.40 22.59
CA HIS A 306 -17.55 17.90 21.23
C HIS A 306 -16.35 18.20 20.32
N GLU A 307 -15.84 19.43 20.35
CA GLU A 307 -14.63 19.81 19.60
C GLU A 307 -13.45 18.93 20.00
N ARG A 308 -13.15 18.79 21.29
CA ARG A 308 -12.06 17.92 21.78
C ARG A 308 -12.23 16.46 21.33
N THR A 309 -13.44 15.94 21.39
CA THR A 309 -13.71 14.56 20.98
C THR A 309 -13.57 14.42 19.45
N SER A 310 -13.99 15.43 18.68
CA SER A 310 -13.84 15.49 17.23
C SER A 310 -12.37 15.59 16.83
N GLU A 311 -11.59 16.47 17.48
CA GLU A 311 -10.14 16.57 17.26
C GLU A 311 -9.40 15.28 17.62
N ALA A 312 -9.72 14.68 18.77
CA ALA A 312 -9.13 13.41 19.17
C ALA A 312 -9.51 12.27 18.20
N ARG A 313 -10.74 12.30 17.67
CA ARG A 313 -11.20 11.35 16.67
C ARG A 313 -10.49 11.54 15.31
N ALA A 314 -10.23 12.80 14.93
CA ALA A 314 -9.51 13.11 13.71
C ALA A 314 -8.04 12.63 13.76
N ARG A 315 -7.41 12.68 14.97
CA ARG A 315 -6.04 12.18 15.18
C ARG A 315 -5.92 10.66 15.16
N VAL A 316 -6.98 9.96 15.51
CA VAL A 316 -7.05 8.50 15.38
C VAL A 316 -7.44 8.21 13.95
N GLU A 317 -6.48 7.75 13.17
CA GLU A 317 -6.81 7.22 11.84
C GLU A 317 -8.00 6.26 11.95
N PRO A 318 -8.96 6.27 10.99
CA PRO A 318 -10.14 5.42 11.04
C PRO A 318 -9.77 3.94 10.80
N HIS A 319 -8.85 3.45 11.60
CA HIS A 319 -8.41 2.07 11.55
C HIS A 319 -8.90 1.37 12.81
N ARG A 320 -10.06 0.73 12.73
CA ARG A 320 -10.34 -0.35 13.67
C ARG A 320 -9.33 -1.45 13.36
N PRO A 321 -8.56 -1.95 14.33
CA PRO A 321 -7.75 -3.14 14.14
C PRO A 321 -8.71 -4.26 13.73
N GLN A 322 -8.74 -4.56 12.44
CA GLN A 322 -9.48 -5.70 11.93
C GLN A 322 -8.62 -6.91 12.21
N ARG A 323 -9.14 -7.83 12.95
CA ARG A 323 -8.53 -9.15 13.12
C ARG A 323 -9.39 -10.13 12.35
N PHE A 324 -8.80 -10.79 11.39
CA PHE A 324 -9.37 -11.95 10.77
C PHE A 324 -8.85 -13.14 11.55
N ASP A 325 -9.74 -13.94 12.10
CA ASP A 325 -9.40 -15.19 12.77
C ASP A 325 -9.72 -16.35 11.83
N LEU A 326 -8.77 -16.66 10.97
CA LEU A 326 -8.91 -17.73 9.97
C LEU A 326 -8.69 -19.13 10.57
N GLY A 327 -8.72 -19.25 11.91
CA GLY A 327 -8.26 -20.41 12.65
C GLY A 327 -9.28 -21.51 12.96
N GLU A 328 -10.58 -21.30 12.75
CA GLU A 328 -11.62 -22.18 13.31
C GLU A 328 -11.91 -23.45 12.51
N LEU A 329 -11.52 -23.54 11.24
CA LEU A 329 -11.88 -24.66 10.37
C LEU A 329 -10.67 -25.53 10.05
N PRO A 330 -10.54 -26.74 10.64
CA PRO A 330 -9.45 -27.66 10.29
C PRO A 330 -9.63 -28.19 8.86
N PRO A 331 -8.57 -28.34 8.07
CA PRO A 331 -8.64 -28.95 6.76
C PRO A 331 -9.05 -30.41 6.88
N THR A 332 -9.99 -30.85 6.03
CA THR A 332 -10.61 -32.18 6.14
C THR A 332 -10.01 -33.23 5.20
N HIS A 333 -9.34 -32.80 4.11
CA HIS A 333 -8.85 -33.72 3.06
C HIS A 333 -7.44 -33.36 2.58
N ALA A 334 -6.77 -34.32 1.92
CA ALA A 334 -5.47 -34.11 1.28
C ALA A 334 -5.55 -32.96 0.27
N SER A 335 -4.69 -31.97 0.46
CA SER A 335 -4.87 -30.69 -0.22
C SER A 335 -4.36 -30.69 -1.65
N LEU A 336 -3.22 -31.41 -1.93
CA LEU A 336 -2.61 -31.44 -3.26
C LEU A 336 -1.68 -32.63 -3.42
N GLN A 337 -1.71 -33.26 -4.60
CA GLN A 337 -0.75 -34.26 -5.04
C GLN A 337 -0.34 -33.98 -6.49
N LEU A 338 0.95 -33.79 -6.70
CA LEU A 338 1.58 -33.63 -8.01
C LEU A 338 2.43 -34.89 -8.26
N GLU A 339 2.21 -35.55 -9.39
CA GLU A 339 2.95 -36.73 -9.84
C GLU A 339 3.61 -36.45 -11.18
N GLY A 340 4.92 -36.27 -11.20
CA GLY A 340 5.70 -35.99 -12.40
C GLY A 340 5.26 -34.73 -13.16
N VAL A 341 4.74 -33.72 -12.46
CA VAL A 341 4.14 -32.52 -13.09
C VAL A 341 5.22 -31.62 -13.65
N VAL A 342 5.11 -31.29 -14.95
CA VAL A 342 5.91 -30.27 -15.61
C VAL A 342 5.01 -29.06 -15.91
N PRO A 343 5.29 -27.87 -15.35
CA PRO A 343 4.48 -26.68 -15.57
C PRO A 343 4.36 -26.31 -17.05
N PRO A 344 3.28 -25.59 -17.47
CA PRO A 344 3.09 -25.16 -18.87
C PRO A 344 4.25 -24.30 -19.38
N HIS A 345 4.79 -23.44 -18.53
CA HIS A 345 5.91 -22.55 -18.84
C HIS A 345 6.93 -22.55 -17.70
N GLY A 346 8.17 -22.18 -18.00
CA GLY A 346 9.26 -22.08 -17.04
C GLY A 346 9.89 -23.42 -16.73
N HIS A 347 9.84 -23.87 -15.48
CA HIS A 347 10.50 -25.08 -15.00
C HIS A 347 10.30 -26.30 -15.90
N ALA A 348 11.40 -26.97 -16.25
CA ALA A 348 11.37 -28.02 -17.28
C ALA A 348 11.43 -29.44 -16.69
N HIS A 349 11.66 -29.60 -15.38
CA HIS A 349 11.81 -30.90 -14.73
C HIS A 349 10.49 -31.34 -14.07
N PRO A 350 10.25 -32.68 -14.01
CA PRO A 350 9.10 -33.22 -13.28
C PRO A 350 9.11 -32.81 -11.81
N ILE A 351 7.95 -32.47 -11.29
CA ILE A 351 7.72 -32.11 -9.88
C ILE A 351 6.86 -33.19 -9.26
N ASP A 352 7.36 -33.79 -8.19
CA ASP A 352 6.62 -34.68 -7.31
C ASP A 352 6.43 -33.98 -5.96
N LEU A 353 5.18 -33.75 -5.60
CA LEU A 353 4.81 -33.06 -4.36
C LEU A 353 3.54 -33.66 -3.78
N HIS A 354 3.57 -33.96 -2.50
CA HIS A 354 2.39 -34.26 -1.71
C HIS A 354 2.25 -33.23 -0.61
N LEU A 355 1.14 -32.51 -0.56
CA LEU A 355 0.82 -31.52 0.47
C LEU A 355 -0.31 -32.07 1.34
N ALA A 356 0.02 -32.42 2.57
CA ALA A 356 -0.95 -32.90 3.55
C ALA A 356 -1.82 -31.76 4.09
N PRO A 357 -2.97 -32.09 4.71
CA PRO A 357 -3.83 -31.10 5.36
C PRO A 357 -3.06 -30.26 6.38
N GLY A 358 -3.17 -28.93 6.28
CA GLY A 358 -2.48 -27.98 7.17
C GLY A 358 -1.00 -27.76 6.84
N GLU A 359 -0.41 -28.45 5.87
CA GLU A 359 0.94 -28.12 5.39
C GLU A 359 0.99 -26.82 4.60
N ARG A 360 2.10 -26.08 4.76
CA ARG A 360 2.29 -24.76 4.19
C ARG A 360 3.58 -24.72 3.39
N LEU A 361 3.43 -24.51 2.09
CA LEU A 361 4.52 -24.54 1.12
C LEU A 361 4.89 -23.12 0.67
N HIS A 362 6.16 -22.77 0.75
CA HIS A 362 6.73 -21.64 0.04
C HIS A 362 7.23 -22.09 -1.34
N LEU A 363 6.63 -21.55 -2.41
CA LEU A 363 7.04 -21.78 -3.78
C LEU A 363 7.98 -20.66 -4.21
N ASP A 364 9.27 -20.95 -4.25
CA ASP A 364 10.35 -20.01 -4.55
C ASP A 364 10.90 -20.21 -5.97
N GLY A 365 11.60 -19.21 -6.48
CA GLY A 365 12.27 -19.25 -7.78
C GLY A 365 12.32 -17.87 -8.45
N ASP A 366 13.27 -17.70 -9.38
CA ASP A 366 13.48 -16.46 -10.12
C ASP A 366 12.25 -16.09 -10.98
N ASN A 367 12.18 -14.82 -11.41
CA ASN A 367 11.14 -14.39 -12.34
C ASN A 367 11.22 -15.20 -13.65
N GLY A 368 10.06 -15.71 -14.09
CA GLY A 368 9.96 -16.58 -15.26
C GLY A 368 10.32 -18.06 -14.98
N SER A 369 10.53 -18.48 -13.74
CA SER A 369 10.73 -19.89 -13.39
C SER A 369 9.48 -20.76 -13.48
N GLY A 370 8.29 -20.16 -13.69
CA GLY A 370 7.04 -20.90 -13.88
C GLY A 370 6.16 -21.01 -12.63
N LYS A 371 6.38 -20.21 -11.59
CA LYS A 371 5.57 -20.21 -10.36
C LYS A 371 4.08 -20.03 -10.64
N SER A 372 3.70 -18.91 -11.26
CA SER A 372 2.29 -18.63 -11.62
C SER A 372 1.72 -19.64 -12.62
N SER A 373 2.58 -20.21 -13.52
CA SER A 373 2.16 -21.27 -14.43
C SER A 373 1.81 -22.58 -13.69
N LEU A 374 2.58 -22.92 -12.65
CA LEU A 374 2.26 -24.06 -11.79
C LEU A 374 0.97 -23.84 -11.02
N LEU A 375 0.76 -22.64 -10.45
CA LEU A 375 -0.50 -22.29 -9.77
C LEU A 375 -1.69 -22.33 -10.73
N ALA A 376 -1.53 -21.86 -11.98
CA ALA A 376 -2.56 -21.94 -13.01
C ALA A 376 -2.88 -23.40 -13.40
N ALA A 377 -1.88 -24.28 -13.43
CA ALA A 377 -2.08 -25.71 -13.66
C ALA A 377 -2.80 -26.37 -12.48
N ILE A 378 -2.46 -26.04 -11.25
CA ILE A 378 -3.17 -26.53 -10.04
C ILE A 378 -4.64 -26.12 -10.07
N LEU A 379 -4.95 -24.91 -10.55
CA LEU A 379 -6.32 -24.42 -10.73
C LEU A 379 -7.05 -25.02 -11.93
N ALA A 380 -6.39 -25.86 -12.73
CA ALA A 380 -6.90 -26.38 -14.00
C ALA A 380 -7.24 -25.29 -15.04
N ARG A 381 -6.64 -24.08 -14.90
CA ARG A 381 -6.75 -23.00 -15.90
C ARG A 381 -5.82 -23.24 -17.09
N MET A 382 -4.76 -24.02 -16.89
CA MET A 382 -3.80 -24.43 -17.92
C MET A 382 -3.46 -25.91 -17.73
N SER A 383 -3.27 -26.64 -18.81
CA SER A 383 -2.82 -28.03 -18.72
C SER A 383 -1.30 -28.11 -18.49
N PRO A 384 -0.82 -28.94 -17.56
CA PRO A 384 0.61 -29.19 -17.43
C PRO A 384 1.17 -29.85 -18.71
N ARG A 385 2.46 -29.70 -18.97
CA ARG A 385 3.12 -30.37 -20.12
C ARG A 385 3.18 -31.88 -19.93
N ALA A 386 3.32 -32.33 -18.68
CA ALA A 386 3.35 -33.73 -18.31
C ALA A 386 2.91 -33.89 -16.86
N GLY A 387 2.58 -35.13 -16.47
CA GLY A 387 2.21 -35.50 -15.12
C GLY A 387 0.73 -35.35 -14.80
N GLN A 388 0.37 -35.63 -13.56
CA GLN A 388 -1.00 -35.57 -13.07
C GLN A 388 -1.08 -34.70 -11.81
N ILE A 389 -2.21 -33.96 -11.71
CA ILE A 389 -2.53 -33.10 -10.57
C ILE A 389 -3.81 -33.63 -9.95
N ARG A 390 -3.75 -33.96 -8.65
CA ARG A 390 -4.93 -34.25 -7.84
C ARG A 390 -5.01 -33.23 -6.73
N ARG A 391 -6.14 -32.58 -6.56
CA ARG A 391 -6.36 -31.54 -5.56
C ARG A 391 -7.73 -31.63 -4.94
N GLY A 392 -7.91 -30.99 -3.81
CA GLY A 392 -9.22 -30.75 -3.23
C GLY A 392 -10.16 -29.98 -4.15
N GLU A 393 -11.43 -30.01 -3.88
CA GLU A 393 -12.44 -29.37 -4.72
C GLU A 393 -12.44 -27.85 -4.54
N ARG A 394 -12.25 -27.38 -3.30
CA ARG A 394 -12.34 -25.98 -2.92
C ARG A 394 -10.96 -25.35 -2.84
N VAL A 395 -10.50 -24.77 -3.93
CA VAL A 395 -9.22 -24.06 -4.00
C VAL A 395 -9.46 -22.58 -4.24
N LEU A 396 -8.90 -21.71 -3.41
CA LEU A 396 -8.97 -20.26 -3.56
C LEU A 396 -7.61 -19.72 -3.98
N LEU A 397 -7.60 -18.85 -4.99
CA LEU A 397 -6.41 -18.09 -5.39
C LEU A 397 -6.58 -16.63 -4.99
N ILE A 398 -5.59 -16.10 -4.27
CA ILE A 398 -5.40 -14.67 -4.07
C ILE A 398 -4.10 -14.29 -4.79
N ASP A 399 -4.23 -13.58 -5.89
CA ASP A 399 -3.12 -13.08 -6.69
C ASP A 399 -2.84 -11.59 -6.43
N GLN A 400 -1.80 -11.05 -7.03
CA GLN A 400 -1.38 -9.65 -6.90
C GLN A 400 -2.46 -8.62 -7.31
N HIS A 401 -3.44 -9.03 -8.15
CA HIS A 401 -4.53 -8.18 -8.64
C HIS A 401 -5.85 -8.45 -7.93
N TYR A 402 -5.88 -9.46 -7.03
CA TYR A 402 -7.12 -9.90 -6.38
C TYR A 402 -8.19 -10.28 -7.41
N SER A 403 -7.80 -11.03 -8.44
CA SER A 403 -8.65 -11.44 -9.57
C SER A 403 -9.84 -12.33 -9.16
N LEU A 404 -9.85 -12.83 -7.91
CA LEU A 404 -11.04 -13.47 -7.33
C LEU A 404 -12.22 -12.49 -7.18
N LEU A 405 -11.96 -11.17 -7.15
CA LEU A 405 -12.99 -10.13 -7.08
C LEU A 405 -13.31 -9.65 -8.49
N HIS A 406 -14.59 -9.72 -8.86
CA HIS A 406 -15.08 -9.17 -10.12
C HIS A 406 -15.20 -7.66 -10.01
N ASP A 407 -14.44 -6.93 -10.82
CA ASP A 407 -14.32 -5.47 -10.74
C ASP A 407 -15.63 -4.72 -10.98
N GLU A 408 -16.52 -5.28 -11.82
CA GLU A 408 -17.84 -4.69 -12.15
C GLU A 408 -18.89 -4.97 -11.08
N ASP A 409 -18.71 -6.03 -10.27
CA ASP A 409 -19.65 -6.42 -9.23
C ASP A 409 -19.40 -5.61 -7.95
N SER A 410 -20.47 -5.39 -7.17
CA SER A 410 -20.36 -4.73 -5.88
C SER A 410 -19.54 -5.54 -4.88
N ALA A 411 -19.00 -4.88 -3.84
CA ALA A 411 -18.35 -5.59 -2.74
C ALA A 411 -19.30 -6.61 -2.09
N LEU A 412 -20.57 -6.29 -2.01
CA LEU A 412 -21.61 -7.17 -1.48
C LEU A 412 -21.83 -8.41 -2.36
N ASP A 413 -21.90 -8.23 -3.67
CA ASP A 413 -22.13 -9.35 -4.60
C ASP A 413 -20.90 -10.25 -4.69
N ASN A 414 -19.70 -9.68 -4.71
CA ASN A 414 -18.46 -10.42 -4.59
C ASN A 414 -18.42 -11.29 -3.32
N LEU A 415 -18.78 -10.72 -2.16
CA LEU A 415 -18.80 -11.49 -0.91
C LEU A 415 -19.83 -12.61 -0.94
N ARG A 416 -21.01 -12.37 -1.52
CA ARG A 416 -22.06 -13.40 -1.70
C ARG A 416 -21.61 -14.55 -2.59
N ALA A 417 -20.89 -14.23 -3.67
CA ALA A 417 -20.36 -15.22 -4.61
C ALA A 417 -19.27 -16.08 -3.97
N LEU A 418 -18.34 -15.46 -3.22
CA LEU A 418 -17.21 -16.15 -2.61
C LEU A 418 -17.55 -16.91 -1.33
N SER A 419 -18.54 -16.41 -0.57
CA SER A 419 -18.98 -17.02 0.71
C SER A 419 -20.50 -17.14 0.75
N PRO A 420 -21.11 -18.06 -0.02
CA PRO A 420 -22.56 -18.21 -0.08
C PRO A 420 -23.14 -18.79 1.22
N GLY A 421 -24.45 -18.57 1.44
CA GLY A 421 -25.19 -19.21 2.53
C GLY A 421 -25.54 -18.32 3.72
N HIS A 422 -25.07 -17.06 3.75
CA HIS A 422 -25.43 -16.10 4.80
C HIS A 422 -26.67 -15.29 4.45
N SER A 423 -27.35 -14.75 5.48
CA SER A 423 -28.45 -13.82 5.28
C SER A 423 -28.00 -12.46 4.72
N PRO A 424 -28.86 -11.72 4.01
CA PRO A 424 -28.50 -10.37 3.50
C PRO A 424 -28.01 -9.41 4.59
N THR A 425 -28.61 -9.47 5.78
CA THR A 425 -28.21 -8.66 6.94
C THR A 425 -26.79 -9.02 7.39
N ARG A 426 -26.46 -10.31 7.43
CA ARG A 426 -25.15 -10.79 7.86
C ARG A 426 -24.02 -10.33 6.94
N TYR A 427 -24.22 -10.36 5.62
CA TYR A 427 -23.25 -9.83 4.67
C TYR A 427 -22.96 -8.34 4.90
N ARG A 428 -24.00 -7.53 5.15
CA ARG A 428 -23.83 -6.10 5.45
C ARG A 428 -23.13 -5.87 6.78
N GLU A 429 -23.37 -6.70 7.78
CA GLU A 429 -22.64 -6.67 9.06
C GLU A 429 -21.13 -6.97 8.85
N TYR A 430 -20.81 -7.99 8.07
CA TYR A 430 -19.44 -8.34 7.72
C TYR A 430 -18.74 -7.20 6.99
N LEU A 431 -19.35 -6.64 5.96
CA LEU A 431 -18.80 -5.51 5.21
C LEU A 431 -18.65 -4.26 6.09
N ALA A 432 -19.62 -3.98 6.96
CA ALA A 432 -19.51 -2.90 7.93
C ALA A 432 -18.33 -3.12 8.91
N GLY A 433 -18.05 -4.37 9.26
CA GLY A 433 -16.88 -4.77 10.07
C GLY A 433 -15.56 -4.37 9.43
N ILE A 434 -15.42 -4.48 8.13
CA ILE A 434 -14.21 -4.11 7.37
C ILE A 434 -14.20 -2.64 6.90
N GLY A 435 -15.23 -1.86 7.27
CA GLY A 435 -15.32 -0.43 6.95
C GLY A 435 -16.09 -0.11 5.66
N LEU A 436 -16.60 -1.10 4.95
CA LEU A 436 -17.48 -0.94 3.78
C LEU A 436 -18.95 -0.86 4.23
N ARG A 437 -19.40 0.37 4.58
CA ARG A 437 -20.76 0.61 5.10
C ARG A 437 -21.63 1.26 4.05
N GLU A 438 -22.94 1.01 4.14
CA GLU A 438 -23.98 1.67 3.34
C GLU A 438 -23.62 1.67 1.84
N GLU A 439 -23.60 2.82 1.20
CA GLU A 439 -23.28 2.98 -0.22
C GLU A 439 -21.94 2.37 -0.62
N ARG A 440 -20.95 2.33 0.29
CA ARG A 440 -19.64 1.74 -0.01
C ARG A 440 -19.69 0.21 -0.18
N ALA A 441 -20.65 -0.47 0.42
CA ALA A 441 -20.86 -1.91 0.22
C ALA A 441 -21.41 -2.22 -1.19
N ASP A 442 -22.10 -1.27 -1.77
CA ASP A 442 -22.73 -1.38 -3.08
C ASP A 442 -21.84 -0.83 -4.22
N LEU A 443 -20.62 -0.29 -3.91
CA LEU A 443 -19.66 0.13 -4.92
C LEU A 443 -19.04 -1.05 -5.66
N PRO A 444 -18.79 -0.92 -6.99
CA PRO A 444 -18.00 -1.89 -7.75
C PRO A 444 -16.64 -2.14 -7.12
N ALA A 445 -16.22 -3.41 -7.07
CA ALA A 445 -14.95 -3.79 -6.44
C ALA A 445 -13.72 -3.15 -7.13
N GLY A 446 -13.82 -2.82 -8.42
CA GLY A 446 -12.80 -2.09 -9.16
C GLY A 446 -12.52 -0.68 -8.64
N LEU A 447 -13.47 -0.05 -7.93
CA LEU A 447 -13.31 1.27 -7.31
C LEU A 447 -12.74 1.20 -5.89
N LEU A 448 -12.60 0.01 -5.33
CA LEU A 448 -12.00 -0.19 -4.01
C LEU A 448 -10.49 0.03 -4.06
N SER A 449 -9.94 0.63 -3.01
CA SER A 449 -8.48 0.70 -2.83
C SER A 449 -7.88 -0.69 -2.66
N GLY A 450 -6.58 -0.86 -2.95
CA GLY A 450 -5.89 -2.14 -2.76
C GLY A 450 -6.07 -2.71 -1.34
N GLY A 451 -6.00 -1.87 -0.32
CA GLY A 451 -6.25 -2.28 1.08
C GLY A 451 -7.69 -2.73 1.35
N GLU A 452 -8.68 -2.16 0.68
CA GLU A 452 -10.08 -2.60 0.79
C GLU A 452 -10.32 -3.93 0.05
N ARG A 453 -9.65 -4.13 -1.09
CA ARG A 453 -9.67 -5.41 -1.83
C ARG A 453 -9.09 -6.55 -0.98
N VAL A 454 -7.94 -6.32 -0.33
CA VAL A 454 -7.36 -7.27 0.63
C VAL A 454 -8.35 -7.65 1.72
N LYS A 455 -8.97 -6.64 2.35
CA LYS A 455 -9.94 -6.86 3.42
C LYS A 455 -11.14 -7.65 2.95
N LEU A 456 -11.64 -7.37 1.74
CA LEU A 456 -12.76 -8.09 1.15
C LEU A 456 -12.38 -9.55 0.84
N ALA A 457 -11.18 -9.80 0.30
CA ALA A 457 -10.68 -11.14 0.04
C ALA A 457 -10.48 -11.95 1.34
N LEU A 458 -9.89 -11.32 2.37
CA LEU A 458 -9.73 -11.94 3.69
C LEU A 458 -11.07 -12.19 4.37
N LEU A 459 -12.03 -11.27 4.21
CA LEU A 459 -13.38 -11.44 4.73
C LEU A 459 -14.11 -12.61 4.04
N ALA A 460 -13.95 -12.78 2.74
CA ALA A 460 -14.52 -13.91 2.02
C ALA A 460 -13.95 -15.24 2.54
N LEU A 461 -12.68 -15.27 2.89
CA LEU A 461 -12.04 -16.44 3.50
C LEU A 461 -12.53 -16.69 4.93
N ASP A 462 -12.61 -15.63 5.76
CA ASP A 462 -13.05 -15.68 7.16
C ASP A 462 -14.54 -16.04 7.32
N SER A 463 -15.39 -15.59 6.39
CA SER A 463 -16.83 -15.84 6.41
C SER A 463 -17.25 -17.13 5.70
N ALA A 464 -16.31 -17.91 5.15
CA ALA A 464 -16.63 -19.14 4.46
C ALA A 464 -17.26 -20.17 5.42
N ILE A 465 -18.45 -20.68 5.07
CA ILE A 465 -19.15 -21.69 5.88
C ILE A 465 -18.41 -23.04 5.86
N GLU A 466 -17.84 -23.37 4.70
CA GLU A 466 -17.02 -24.55 4.52
C GLU A 466 -15.58 -24.14 4.26
N PRO A 467 -14.58 -24.81 4.85
CA PRO A 467 -13.17 -24.47 4.65
C PRO A 467 -12.72 -24.69 3.21
N TYR A 468 -11.72 -23.94 2.81
CA TYR A 468 -11.00 -24.21 1.57
C TYR A 468 -9.98 -25.33 1.81
N ASP A 469 -9.90 -26.28 0.87
CA ASP A 469 -8.91 -27.37 0.93
C ASP A 469 -7.49 -26.86 0.71
N LEU A 470 -7.36 -25.83 -0.13
CA LEU A 470 -6.06 -25.24 -0.47
C LEU A 470 -6.19 -23.74 -0.76
N LEU A 471 -5.36 -22.93 -0.13
CA LEU A 471 -5.19 -21.52 -0.41
C LEU A 471 -3.93 -21.30 -1.25
N LEU A 472 -4.08 -20.68 -2.40
CA LEU A 472 -2.98 -20.28 -3.28
C LEU A 472 -2.79 -18.77 -3.16
N LEU A 473 -1.56 -18.36 -2.89
CA LEU A 473 -1.19 -16.95 -2.71
C LEU A 473 -0.06 -16.63 -3.70
N ASP A 474 -0.35 -15.84 -4.74
CA ASP A 474 0.62 -15.45 -5.76
C ASP A 474 0.97 -13.96 -5.63
N GLU A 475 2.05 -13.66 -4.92
CA GLU A 475 2.51 -12.31 -4.58
C GLU A 475 1.39 -11.42 -3.99
N PRO A 476 0.65 -11.89 -2.97
CA PRO A 476 -0.52 -11.21 -2.43
C PRO A 476 -0.16 -9.90 -1.72
N ASP A 477 1.11 -9.70 -1.38
CA ASP A 477 1.67 -8.51 -0.75
C ASP A 477 2.09 -7.42 -1.74
N SER A 478 2.08 -7.72 -3.04
CA SER A 478 2.41 -6.75 -4.08
C SER A 478 1.41 -5.59 -4.09
N HIS A 479 1.93 -4.37 -4.19
CA HIS A 479 1.13 -3.13 -4.23
C HIS A 479 0.32 -2.83 -2.95
N LEU A 480 0.53 -3.56 -1.85
CA LEU A 480 -0.08 -3.26 -0.57
C LEU A 480 0.69 -2.16 0.17
N ASP A 481 -0.05 -1.25 0.80
CA ASP A 481 0.56 -0.36 1.78
C ASP A 481 0.94 -1.13 3.07
N LEU A 482 1.74 -0.52 3.92
CA LEU A 482 2.26 -1.16 5.14
C LEU A 482 1.16 -1.65 6.08
N ASP A 483 0.04 -0.94 6.19
CA ASP A 483 -1.08 -1.33 7.04
C ASP A 483 -1.83 -2.56 6.49
N SER A 484 -2.05 -2.60 5.18
CA SER A 484 -2.69 -3.73 4.49
C SER A 484 -1.81 -4.97 4.51
N ARG A 485 -0.49 -4.78 4.41
CA ARG A 485 0.49 -5.87 4.52
C ARG A 485 0.51 -6.48 5.92
N LEU A 486 0.54 -5.65 6.97
CA LEU A 486 0.41 -6.10 8.35
C LEU A 486 -0.90 -6.88 8.60
N LEU A 487 -1.99 -6.44 8.01
CA LEU A 487 -3.28 -7.12 8.12
C LEU A 487 -3.24 -8.52 7.48
N LEU A 488 -2.65 -8.64 6.28
CA LEU A 488 -2.46 -9.92 5.59
C LEU A 488 -1.58 -10.87 6.42
N GLU A 489 -0.47 -10.39 6.95
CA GLU A 489 0.43 -11.14 7.82
C GLU A 489 -0.30 -11.70 9.05
N GLN A 490 -1.05 -10.85 9.75
CA GLN A 490 -1.84 -11.25 10.92
C GLN A 490 -2.90 -12.29 10.57
N ALA A 491 -3.58 -12.16 9.44
CA ALA A 491 -4.56 -13.12 8.97
C ALA A 491 -3.89 -14.48 8.66
N LEU A 492 -2.76 -14.48 7.96
CA LEU A 492 -2.04 -15.71 7.64
C LEU A 492 -1.42 -16.37 8.87
N ALA A 493 -1.03 -15.62 9.89
CA ALA A 493 -0.54 -16.17 11.16
C ALA A 493 -1.62 -16.99 11.89
N THR A 494 -2.91 -16.64 11.77
CA THR A 494 -4.03 -17.39 12.38
C THR A 494 -4.57 -18.49 11.47
N TYR A 495 -4.33 -18.44 10.16
CA TYR A 495 -4.81 -19.44 9.20
C TYR A 495 -4.26 -20.82 9.53
N ARG A 496 -5.10 -21.85 9.53
CA ARG A 496 -4.74 -23.24 9.88
C ARG A 496 -4.86 -24.23 8.73
N GLY A 497 -5.35 -23.77 7.59
CA GLY A 497 -5.47 -24.59 6.38
C GLY A 497 -4.15 -24.78 5.63
N SER A 498 -4.23 -25.59 4.58
CA SER A 498 -3.09 -25.78 3.66
C SER A 498 -2.94 -24.58 2.76
N LEU A 499 -1.70 -24.14 2.53
CA LEU A 499 -1.44 -23.03 1.61
C LEU A 499 -0.17 -23.24 0.79
N ILE A 500 -0.17 -22.63 -0.41
CA ILE A 500 1.03 -22.42 -1.22
C ILE A 500 1.23 -20.90 -1.33
N LEU A 501 2.37 -20.41 -0.86
CA LEU A 501 2.74 -19.00 -0.90
C LEU A 501 3.87 -18.78 -1.90
N VAL A 502 3.64 -17.88 -2.84
CA VAL A 502 4.66 -17.22 -3.66
C VAL A 502 4.81 -15.81 -3.10
N SER A 503 5.92 -15.48 -2.52
CA SER A 503 6.27 -14.14 -2.06
C SER A 503 7.78 -13.98 -1.95
N HIS A 504 8.24 -12.75 -2.07
CA HIS A 504 9.62 -12.36 -1.83
C HIS A 504 9.81 -11.61 -0.50
N ASP A 505 8.72 -11.40 0.25
CA ASP A 505 8.73 -10.73 1.55
C ASP A 505 9.07 -11.74 2.66
N ALA A 506 10.21 -11.55 3.32
CA ALA A 506 10.70 -12.46 4.35
C ALA A 506 9.78 -12.50 5.58
N GLU A 507 9.18 -11.37 5.95
CA GLU A 507 8.28 -11.28 7.11
C GLU A 507 6.96 -12.02 6.84
N LEU A 508 6.36 -11.81 5.65
CA LEU A 508 5.16 -12.52 5.24
C LEU A 508 5.39 -14.04 5.23
N ILE A 509 6.54 -14.50 4.70
CA ILE A 509 6.92 -15.91 4.69
C ILE A 509 7.05 -16.45 6.13
N ALA A 510 7.66 -15.68 7.04
CA ALA A 510 7.80 -16.07 8.44
C ALA A 510 6.44 -16.15 9.15
N GLN A 511 5.59 -15.14 8.98
CA GLN A 511 4.25 -15.07 9.60
C GLN A 511 3.28 -16.11 9.02
N ALA A 512 3.44 -16.47 7.76
CA ALA A 512 2.65 -17.54 7.14
C ALA A 512 2.94 -18.93 7.70
N GLY A 513 3.95 -19.11 8.58
CA GLY A 513 4.25 -20.40 9.24
C GLY A 513 4.65 -21.50 8.27
N ILE A 514 5.43 -21.15 7.25
CA ILE A 514 5.90 -22.08 6.21
C ILE A 514 6.72 -23.21 6.80
N ASN A 515 6.36 -24.46 6.49
CA ASN A 515 7.05 -25.66 6.93
C ASN A 515 7.73 -26.45 5.80
N ARG A 516 7.42 -26.11 4.54
CA ARG A 516 8.04 -26.72 3.35
C ARG A 516 8.45 -25.67 2.33
N ARG A 517 9.46 -25.98 1.52
CA ARG A 517 9.91 -25.12 0.41
C ARG A 517 10.08 -25.93 -0.86
N LEU A 518 9.66 -25.36 -1.98
CA LEU A 518 9.90 -25.89 -3.33
C LEU A 518 10.52 -24.77 -4.17
N HIS A 519 11.70 -25.03 -4.72
CA HIS A 519 12.38 -24.08 -5.58
C HIS A 519 12.25 -24.47 -7.05
N LEU A 520 11.74 -23.56 -7.88
CA LEU A 520 11.64 -23.74 -9.34
C LEU A 520 12.83 -23.06 -10.04
N HIS A 521 13.52 -23.84 -10.87
CA HIS A 521 14.64 -23.33 -11.66
C HIS A 521 14.17 -22.80 -13.00
N LYS A 522 14.69 -21.63 -13.40
CA LYS A 522 14.49 -21.12 -14.75
C LYS A 522 15.20 -22.07 -15.75
N PRO A 523 14.56 -22.47 -16.88
CA PRO A 523 15.25 -23.23 -17.90
C PRO A 523 16.48 -22.46 -18.36
N LEU A 524 17.61 -23.15 -18.48
CA LEU A 524 18.78 -22.58 -19.15
C LEU A 524 18.35 -22.24 -20.59
N ALA A 525 18.55 -20.98 -20.99
CA ALA A 525 18.34 -20.59 -22.36
C ALA A 525 19.26 -21.50 -23.23
N HIS A 526 18.67 -22.44 -23.96
CA HIS A 526 19.41 -23.17 -24.94
C HIS A 526 19.96 -22.13 -25.94
N ALA A 527 21.28 -21.97 -25.92
CA ALA A 527 21.97 -21.34 -27.03
C ALA A 527 21.49 -22.08 -28.29
N THR A 528 20.64 -21.43 -29.06
CA THR A 528 20.22 -21.91 -30.38
C THR A 528 21.52 -22.05 -31.17
N ARG A 529 22.06 -23.27 -31.21
CA ARG A 529 23.06 -23.63 -32.23
C ARG A 529 22.37 -23.40 -33.58
N ARG A 530 22.69 -22.28 -34.21
CA ARG A 530 22.49 -22.13 -35.64
C ARG A 530 23.40 -23.16 -36.28
N GLY A 531 22.82 -24.25 -36.81
CA GLY A 531 23.40 -25.07 -37.84
C GLY A 531 23.19 -24.42 -39.20
#